data_c9ff7e47ee7f2707af2f748be8e455aa
#
_entry.id   c9ff7e47ee7f2707af2f748be8e455aa
#
_cell.length_a   1.000
_cell.length_b   1.000
_cell.length_c   1.000
_cell.angle_alpha   90.00
_cell.angle_beta   90.00
_cell.angle_gamma   90.00
#
_symmetry.space_group_name_H-M   'P 1'
#
loop_
_entity.id
_entity.type
_entity.pdbx_description
1 polymer ?
#
loop_
_entity_poly.entity_id
_entity_poly.type
_entity_poly.pdbx_seq_one_letter_code
_entity_poly.pdbx_strand_id
1 'polypeptide(L)'
;MEIGRFSQTYNLTWAIAGRNTDKLQNVLDKLYKTIDGYEDKKIDIIYADVQDIKTVMRMAQTTSVVINCTGPYYIFGEVVVKSCVLTSTHYVDVTCEPLFMEKMAYTYNRQAEENHSIIVSALGVTSVPTDLGVEFLYKHFSGELKNVDVYMEIYTSSIVHALPLSTHIHDGIWISTILHLATEKLRLHYRNLLDELMGITRVKPNVSKLLHRRQTSMHSDDKEWCLSFPDPDQAVVARSIHHAKTIDNLPYNFDVRNYYVFGYLISALIGLYFYIILSILATFEPVRMFFVRFPKLFTFGVASKTGPNEKKLENSHMTLTLIGHGTTSAHPPNDNLKEITLKDNIATRTTIIKVRAKNPVYGFTSKAVVLGAITIIKDHINIPKGGVLTPASAFRNTQFANRLMDHDAAVFEIESDLIIYGQQSKLI
;
A
#
# COMPACT_ATOMS: atom_id res chain seq x y z
N MET A 1 -19.26 -6.82 -1.62
CA MET A 1 -19.93 -6.16 -2.76
C MET A 1 -19.04 -6.15 -4.00
N GLU A 2 -17.79 -5.65 -3.95
CA GLU A 2 -16.94 -5.55 -5.14
C GLU A 2 -16.66 -6.91 -5.81
N ILE A 3 -16.44 -7.99 -5.04
CA ILE A 3 -16.26 -9.32 -5.62
C ILE A 3 -17.50 -9.77 -6.42
N GLY A 4 -18.70 -9.44 -5.94
CA GLY A 4 -19.94 -9.73 -6.67
C GLY A 4 -20.00 -9.02 -8.02
N ARG A 5 -19.64 -7.73 -8.09
CA ARG A 5 -19.59 -6.96 -9.34
C ARG A 5 -18.54 -7.49 -10.30
N PHE A 6 -17.32 -7.64 -9.82
CA PHE A 6 -16.19 -8.03 -10.68
C PHE A 6 -16.24 -9.49 -11.11
N SER A 7 -16.80 -10.39 -10.30
CA SER A 7 -16.94 -11.79 -10.71
C SER A 7 -17.89 -11.96 -11.91
N GLN A 8 -18.89 -11.11 -12.07
CA GLN A 8 -19.72 -11.07 -13.29
C GLN A 8 -18.90 -10.59 -14.48
N THR A 9 -18.20 -9.45 -14.34
CA THR A 9 -17.38 -8.86 -15.40
C THR A 9 -16.29 -9.83 -15.91
N TYR A 10 -15.65 -10.55 -14.99
CA TYR A 10 -14.52 -11.43 -15.32
C TYR A 10 -14.89 -12.93 -15.42
N ASN A 11 -16.18 -13.25 -15.32
CA ASN A 11 -16.71 -14.63 -15.31
C ASN A 11 -15.95 -15.55 -14.34
N LEU A 12 -16.07 -15.23 -13.04
CA LEU A 12 -15.42 -15.97 -11.96
C LEU A 12 -16.44 -16.58 -11.00
N THR A 13 -16.11 -17.76 -10.48
CA THR A 13 -16.79 -18.34 -9.33
C THR A 13 -16.09 -17.93 -8.04
N TRP A 14 -16.86 -17.76 -6.98
CA TRP A 14 -16.34 -17.41 -5.66
C TRP A 14 -17.22 -17.95 -4.54
N ALA A 15 -16.64 -18.08 -3.35
CA ALA A 15 -17.32 -18.47 -2.13
C ALA A 15 -16.97 -17.49 -1.01
N ILE A 16 -17.75 -17.49 0.06
CA ILE A 16 -17.45 -16.73 1.28
C ILE A 16 -17.13 -17.71 2.41
N ALA A 17 -16.04 -17.43 3.16
CA ALA A 17 -15.58 -18.33 4.22
C ALA A 17 -15.48 -17.61 5.56
N GLY A 18 -15.71 -18.34 6.64
CA GLY A 18 -15.52 -17.86 8.01
C GLY A 18 -16.13 -18.77 9.06
N ARG A 19 -15.90 -18.43 10.34
CA ARG A 19 -16.35 -19.26 11.48
C ARG A 19 -17.82 -19.08 11.86
N ASN A 20 -18.48 -18.03 11.42
CA ASN A 20 -19.88 -17.74 11.75
C ASN A 20 -20.72 -17.70 10.48
N THR A 21 -21.34 -18.83 10.17
CA THR A 21 -22.14 -19.03 8.95
C THR A 21 -23.36 -18.13 8.88
N ASP A 22 -24.01 -17.81 10.02
CA ASP A 22 -25.19 -16.94 10.04
C ASP A 22 -24.83 -15.50 9.66
N LYS A 23 -23.68 -15.01 10.15
CA LYS A 23 -23.19 -13.68 9.74
C LYS A 23 -22.82 -13.65 8.26
N LEU A 24 -22.25 -14.74 7.73
CA LEU A 24 -21.93 -14.84 6.31
C LEU A 24 -23.20 -14.86 5.46
N GLN A 25 -24.23 -15.59 5.90
CA GLN A 25 -25.54 -15.58 5.23
C GLN A 25 -26.14 -14.16 5.17
N ASN A 26 -26.09 -13.40 6.26
CA ASN A 26 -26.57 -12.02 6.28
C ASN A 26 -25.80 -11.12 5.29
N VAL A 27 -24.50 -11.38 5.07
CA VAL A 27 -23.70 -10.65 4.05
C VAL A 27 -24.17 -11.01 2.65
N LEU A 28 -24.44 -12.29 2.38
CA LEU A 28 -24.96 -12.74 1.08
C LEU A 28 -26.37 -12.19 0.83
N ASP A 29 -27.24 -12.19 1.83
CA ASP A 29 -28.59 -11.64 1.72
C ASP A 29 -28.58 -10.13 1.37
N LYS A 30 -27.61 -9.39 1.94
CA LYS A 30 -27.39 -7.99 1.56
C LYS A 30 -26.87 -7.86 0.13
N LEU A 31 -25.96 -8.75 -0.29
CA LEU A 31 -25.42 -8.77 -1.64
C LEU A 31 -26.52 -9.04 -2.69
N TYR A 32 -27.35 -10.07 -2.46
CA TYR A 32 -28.47 -10.42 -3.34
C TYR A 32 -29.48 -9.31 -3.52
N LYS A 33 -29.66 -8.47 -2.49
CA LYS A 33 -30.54 -7.27 -2.56
C LYS A 33 -29.90 -6.06 -3.23
N THR A 34 -28.55 -6.03 -3.36
CA THR A 34 -27.84 -4.81 -3.77
C THR A 34 -27.23 -4.93 -5.16
N ILE A 35 -26.94 -6.15 -5.63
CA ILE A 35 -26.28 -6.39 -6.91
C ILE A 35 -27.21 -7.18 -7.81
N ASP A 36 -27.60 -6.57 -8.92
CA ASP A 36 -28.46 -7.19 -9.94
C ASP A 36 -27.77 -8.42 -10.57
N GLY A 37 -28.57 -9.42 -10.94
CA GLY A 37 -28.09 -10.65 -11.56
C GLY A 37 -27.51 -11.67 -10.58
N TYR A 38 -27.81 -11.50 -9.29
CA TYR A 38 -27.46 -12.49 -8.24
C TYR A 38 -28.68 -13.19 -7.66
N GLU A 39 -29.90 -12.89 -8.11
CA GLU A 39 -31.16 -13.39 -7.56
C GLU A 39 -31.21 -14.94 -7.57
N ASP A 40 -30.70 -15.57 -8.64
CA ASP A 40 -30.70 -17.00 -8.84
C ASP A 40 -29.32 -17.67 -8.62
N LYS A 41 -28.29 -16.90 -8.21
CA LYS A 41 -26.95 -17.44 -8.00
C LYS A 41 -26.77 -17.95 -6.58
N LYS A 42 -26.40 -19.21 -6.45
CA LYS A 42 -26.00 -19.78 -5.17
C LYS A 42 -24.51 -19.56 -4.95
N ILE A 43 -24.17 -18.82 -3.89
CA ILE A 43 -22.79 -18.63 -3.43
C ILE A 43 -22.57 -19.54 -2.22
N ASP A 44 -21.51 -20.31 -2.28
CA ASP A 44 -21.21 -21.28 -1.21
C ASP A 44 -20.65 -20.57 0.01
N ILE A 45 -21.07 -21.03 1.19
CA ILE A 45 -20.52 -20.63 2.49
C ILE A 45 -19.62 -21.78 2.98
N ILE A 46 -18.34 -21.48 3.19
CA ILE A 46 -17.34 -22.44 3.65
C ILE A 46 -17.02 -22.14 5.11
N TYR A 47 -17.17 -23.16 5.98
CA TYR A 47 -16.71 -23.03 7.36
C TYR A 47 -15.18 -23.04 7.42
N ALA A 48 -14.59 -21.95 7.99
CA ALA A 48 -13.17 -21.84 8.25
C ALA A 48 -12.94 -21.04 9.54
N ASP A 49 -12.18 -21.61 10.47
CA ASP A 49 -11.79 -20.94 11.71
C ASP A 49 -10.27 -20.87 11.79
N VAL A 50 -9.72 -19.66 11.93
CA VAL A 50 -8.28 -19.42 12.07
C VAL A 50 -7.68 -20.06 13.34
N GLN A 51 -8.49 -20.50 14.29
CA GLN A 51 -8.04 -21.28 15.44
C GLN A 51 -7.89 -22.78 15.12
N ASP A 52 -8.46 -23.23 14.01
CA ASP A 52 -8.32 -24.61 13.50
C ASP A 52 -7.75 -24.61 12.08
N ILE A 53 -6.43 -24.76 11.98
CA ILE A 53 -5.70 -24.76 10.70
C ILE A 53 -6.25 -25.79 9.70
N LYS A 54 -6.82 -26.92 10.16
CA LYS A 54 -7.37 -27.95 9.28
C LYS A 54 -8.58 -27.44 8.49
N THR A 55 -9.40 -26.58 9.11
CA THR A 55 -10.54 -25.96 8.43
C THR A 55 -10.08 -24.93 7.39
N VAL A 56 -9.04 -24.14 7.72
CA VAL A 56 -8.46 -23.15 6.80
C VAL A 56 -7.75 -23.84 5.63
N MET A 57 -7.02 -24.93 5.86
CA MET A 57 -6.40 -25.71 4.77
C MET A 57 -7.45 -26.31 3.83
N ARG A 58 -8.53 -26.91 4.38
CA ARG A 58 -9.62 -27.43 3.55
C ARG A 58 -10.26 -26.35 2.68
N MET A 59 -10.50 -25.17 3.25
CA MET A 59 -10.98 -24.01 2.49
C MET A 59 -9.99 -23.61 1.38
N ALA A 60 -8.70 -23.48 1.71
CA ALA A 60 -7.69 -23.08 0.73
C ALA A 60 -7.56 -24.06 -0.45
N GLN A 61 -7.71 -25.37 -0.22
CA GLN A 61 -7.70 -26.40 -1.26
C GLN A 61 -8.86 -26.32 -2.26
N THR A 62 -9.92 -25.56 -1.96
CA THR A 62 -11.10 -25.44 -2.84
C THR A 62 -11.04 -24.26 -3.79
N THR A 63 -10.00 -23.46 -3.73
CA THR A 63 -9.90 -22.22 -4.52
C THR A 63 -8.50 -21.99 -5.07
N SER A 64 -8.39 -21.23 -6.15
CA SER A 64 -7.10 -20.80 -6.71
C SER A 64 -6.49 -19.63 -5.92
N VAL A 65 -7.31 -18.75 -5.31
CA VAL A 65 -6.84 -17.61 -4.55
C VAL A 65 -7.73 -17.33 -3.35
N VAL A 66 -7.11 -17.02 -2.22
CA VAL A 66 -7.79 -16.59 -0.99
C VAL A 66 -7.62 -15.09 -0.82
N ILE A 67 -8.72 -14.36 -0.67
CA ILE A 67 -8.74 -12.97 -0.22
C ILE A 67 -8.96 -12.98 1.28
N ASN A 68 -7.92 -12.69 2.06
CA ASN A 68 -8.00 -12.70 3.51
C ASN A 68 -8.36 -11.30 4.06
N CYS A 69 -9.53 -11.21 4.69
CA CYS A 69 -10.01 -10.02 5.39
C CYS A 69 -10.04 -10.20 6.92
N THR A 70 -9.35 -11.23 7.45
CA THR A 70 -9.38 -11.57 8.87
C THR A 70 -8.24 -10.85 9.60
N GLY A 71 -8.53 -9.72 10.22
CA GLY A 71 -7.57 -8.94 11.03
C GLY A 71 -7.86 -9.05 12.54
N PRO A 72 -6.94 -8.63 13.44
CA PRO A 72 -5.57 -8.18 13.15
C PRO A 72 -4.69 -9.29 12.55
N TYR A 73 -3.94 -8.95 11.51
CA TYR A 73 -3.15 -9.94 10.76
C TYR A 73 -1.99 -10.52 11.54
N TYR A 74 -1.36 -9.73 12.42
CA TYR A 74 -0.32 -10.21 13.32
C TYR A 74 -0.78 -11.38 14.20
N ILE A 75 -2.07 -11.43 14.54
CA ILE A 75 -2.64 -12.46 15.40
C ILE A 75 -3.20 -13.63 14.57
N PHE A 76 -3.92 -13.33 13.48
CA PHE A 76 -4.75 -14.30 12.77
C PHE A 76 -4.29 -14.58 11.33
N GLY A 77 -3.42 -13.72 10.76
CA GLY A 77 -3.05 -13.82 9.34
C GLY A 77 -2.14 -14.98 9.02
N GLU A 78 -1.17 -15.30 9.90
CA GLU A 78 -0.14 -16.30 9.63
C GLU A 78 -0.73 -17.70 9.32
N VAL A 79 -1.77 -18.11 10.03
CA VAL A 79 -2.38 -19.43 9.79
C VAL A 79 -2.99 -19.52 8.40
N VAL A 80 -3.52 -18.41 7.86
CA VAL A 80 -4.10 -18.38 6.51
C VAL A 80 -2.98 -18.41 5.47
N VAL A 81 -1.93 -17.58 5.62
CA VAL A 81 -0.74 -17.61 4.75
C VAL A 81 -0.12 -19.00 4.71
N LYS A 82 0.14 -19.60 5.89
CA LYS A 82 0.69 -20.96 6.02
C LYS A 82 -0.18 -21.98 5.28
N SER A 83 -1.50 -21.92 5.46
CA SER A 83 -2.42 -22.84 4.78
C SER A 83 -2.36 -22.69 3.27
N CYS A 84 -2.33 -21.45 2.75
CA CYS A 84 -2.24 -21.18 1.32
C CYS A 84 -0.91 -21.70 0.74
N VAL A 85 0.22 -21.45 1.42
CA VAL A 85 1.52 -21.96 1.01
C VAL A 85 1.56 -23.48 0.97
N LEU A 86 1.02 -24.16 2.00
CA LEU A 86 0.99 -25.63 2.08
C LEU A 86 0.06 -26.29 1.05
N THR A 87 -0.93 -25.56 0.55
CA THR A 87 -1.92 -26.09 -0.41
C THR A 87 -1.69 -25.60 -1.83
N SER A 88 -0.57 -24.91 -2.11
CA SER A 88 -0.27 -24.30 -3.40
C SER A 88 -1.36 -23.34 -3.88
N THR A 89 -2.00 -22.64 -2.93
CA THR A 89 -3.06 -21.66 -3.18
C THR A 89 -2.49 -20.25 -3.13
N HIS A 90 -2.93 -19.37 -4.00
CA HIS A 90 -2.53 -17.97 -3.97
C HIS A 90 -3.25 -17.21 -2.84
N TYR A 91 -2.67 -16.11 -2.42
CA TYR A 91 -3.16 -15.32 -1.28
C TYR A 91 -3.02 -13.83 -1.52
N VAL A 92 -4.03 -13.08 -1.15
CA VAL A 92 -3.99 -11.61 -1.08
C VAL A 92 -4.65 -11.13 0.21
N ASP A 93 -4.17 -9.98 0.73
CA ASP A 93 -4.77 -9.33 1.90
C ASP A 93 -4.70 -7.79 1.80
N VAL A 94 -5.27 -7.12 2.81
CA VAL A 94 -5.31 -5.67 2.94
C VAL A 94 -4.61 -5.18 4.21
N THR A 95 -3.62 -5.93 4.68
CA THR A 95 -2.88 -5.58 5.90
C THR A 95 -2.16 -4.24 5.78
N CYS A 96 -2.13 -3.51 6.88
CA CYS A 96 -1.23 -2.36 7.06
C CYS A 96 -0.21 -2.60 8.18
N GLU A 97 0.08 -3.86 8.51
CA GLU A 97 0.92 -4.28 9.63
C GLU A 97 2.32 -4.71 9.14
N PRO A 98 3.36 -3.84 9.19
CA PRO A 98 4.69 -4.15 8.64
C PRO A 98 5.34 -5.37 9.27
N LEU A 99 5.15 -5.59 10.59
CA LEU A 99 5.65 -6.78 11.27
C LEU A 99 5.11 -8.06 10.64
N PHE A 100 3.80 -8.10 10.36
CA PHE A 100 3.20 -9.27 9.70
C PHE A 100 3.81 -9.50 8.32
N MET A 101 3.88 -8.46 7.48
CA MET A 101 4.44 -8.56 6.14
C MET A 101 5.89 -9.02 6.11
N GLU A 102 6.73 -8.45 6.97
CA GLU A 102 8.17 -8.78 7.04
C GLU A 102 8.38 -10.20 7.61
N LYS A 103 7.60 -10.58 8.64
CA LYS A 103 7.62 -11.93 9.20
C LYS A 103 7.19 -12.98 8.18
N MET A 104 6.11 -12.74 7.44
CA MET A 104 5.63 -13.67 6.40
C MET A 104 6.66 -13.83 5.28
N ALA A 105 7.27 -12.73 4.84
CA ALA A 105 8.31 -12.78 3.83
C ALA A 105 9.56 -13.56 4.33
N TYR A 106 10.02 -13.30 5.54
CA TYR A 106 11.15 -14.04 6.13
C TYR A 106 10.86 -15.54 6.28
N THR A 107 9.64 -15.88 6.74
CA THR A 107 9.31 -17.26 7.13
C THR A 107 8.90 -18.13 5.96
N TYR A 108 8.14 -17.57 4.99
CA TYR A 108 7.45 -18.38 3.99
C TYR A 108 7.88 -18.12 2.55
N ASN A 109 8.75 -17.14 2.26
CA ASN A 109 9.09 -16.80 0.87
C ASN A 109 9.61 -18.01 0.10
N ARG A 110 10.62 -18.69 0.63
CA ARG A 110 11.22 -19.86 -0.03
C ARG A 110 10.19 -20.98 -0.28
N GLN A 111 9.39 -21.31 0.73
CA GLN A 111 8.39 -22.37 0.58
C GLN A 111 7.28 -21.96 -0.40
N ALA A 112 6.91 -20.69 -0.45
CA ALA A 112 5.95 -20.16 -1.42
C ALA A 112 6.49 -20.23 -2.85
N GLU A 113 7.78 -19.99 -3.06
CA GLU A 113 8.47 -20.19 -4.35
C GLU A 113 8.46 -21.67 -4.76
N GLU A 114 8.86 -22.57 -3.86
CA GLU A 114 8.89 -24.01 -4.08
C GLU A 114 7.49 -24.60 -4.41
N ASN A 115 6.44 -24.08 -3.76
CA ASN A 115 5.06 -24.52 -3.93
C ASN A 115 4.29 -23.71 -5.01
N HIS A 116 4.95 -22.81 -5.70
CA HIS A 116 4.32 -21.93 -6.70
C HIS A 116 3.12 -21.13 -6.17
N SER A 117 3.14 -20.78 -4.88
CA SER A 117 2.13 -19.95 -4.25
C SER A 117 2.53 -18.48 -4.32
N ILE A 118 1.66 -17.63 -4.80
CA ILE A 118 1.84 -16.18 -4.84
C ILE A 118 1.13 -15.61 -3.62
N ILE A 119 1.89 -15.00 -2.72
CA ILE A 119 1.40 -14.39 -1.48
C ILE A 119 1.64 -12.89 -1.58
N VAL A 120 0.60 -12.09 -1.73
CA VAL A 120 0.71 -10.63 -1.84
C VAL A 120 -0.05 -9.97 -0.70
N SER A 121 0.68 -9.37 0.20
CA SER A 121 0.10 -8.59 1.31
C SER A 121 -0.06 -7.12 0.94
N ALA A 122 -0.89 -6.43 1.72
CA ALA A 122 -1.07 -4.98 1.66
C ALA A 122 -1.66 -4.46 0.33
N LEU A 123 -2.65 -5.17 -0.24
CA LEU A 123 -3.39 -4.69 -1.41
C LEU A 123 -4.46 -3.65 -1.01
N GLY A 124 -4.01 -2.56 -0.40
CA GLY A 124 -4.87 -1.47 0.07
C GLY A 124 -4.23 -0.10 -0.11
N VAL A 125 -4.90 0.91 0.45
CA VAL A 125 -4.54 2.33 0.33
C VAL A 125 -3.14 2.64 0.87
N THR A 126 -2.66 1.89 1.84
CA THR A 126 -1.37 2.15 2.48
C THR A 126 -0.17 1.66 1.67
N SER A 127 -0.33 0.88 0.62
CA SER A 127 0.83 0.36 -0.12
C SER A 127 0.67 0.43 -1.63
N VAL A 128 -0.49 0.03 -2.17
CA VAL A 128 -0.68 -0.04 -3.62
C VAL A 128 -0.43 1.29 -4.33
N PRO A 129 -0.97 2.45 -3.87
CA PRO A 129 -0.76 3.71 -4.57
C PRO A 129 0.70 4.15 -4.59
N THR A 130 1.42 3.95 -3.49
CA THR A 130 2.83 4.32 -3.38
C THR A 130 3.70 3.39 -4.22
N ASP A 131 3.55 2.08 -4.07
CA ASP A 131 4.38 1.07 -4.70
C ASP A 131 4.19 1.05 -6.22
N LEU A 132 2.94 1.06 -6.70
CA LEU A 132 2.64 1.18 -8.13
C LEU A 132 2.91 2.59 -8.68
N GLY A 133 2.76 3.63 -7.85
CA GLY A 133 3.09 5.00 -8.22
C GLY A 133 4.57 5.18 -8.51
N VAL A 134 5.45 4.59 -7.69
CA VAL A 134 6.90 4.56 -7.93
C VAL A 134 7.22 3.80 -9.22
N GLU A 135 6.56 2.67 -9.45
CA GLU A 135 6.71 1.89 -10.68
C GLU A 135 6.24 2.68 -11.91
N PHE A 136 5.09 3.36 -11.82
CA PHE A 136 4.57 4.21 -12.88
C PHE A 136 5.52 5.37 -13.19
N LEU A 137 6.04 6.04 -12.16
CA LEU A 137 7.01 7.11 -12.30
C LEU A 137 8.29 6.60 -12.98
N TYR A 138 8.83 5.47 -12.53
CA TYR A 138 10.04 4.90 -13.12
C TYR A 138 9.86 4.60 -14.63
N LYS A 139 8.73 4.02 -15.03
CA LYS A 139 8.43 3.73 -16.45
C LYS A 139 8.35 4.97 -17.33
N HIS A 140 7.97 6.10 -16.77
CA HIS A 140 7.81 7.36 -17.51
C HIS A 140 8.98 8.34 -17.32
N PHE A 141 9.93 8.02 -16.44
CA PHE A 141 11.12 8.83 -16.24
C PHE A 141 12.19 8.49 -17.28
N SER A 142 12.37 9.35 -18.29
CA SER A 142 13.43 9.16 -19.30
C SER A 142 14.76 9.66 -18.77
N GLY A 143 15.64 8.78 -18.34
CA GLY A 143 16.95 9.09 -17.77
C GLY A 143 17.26 8.24 -16.56
N GLU A 144 18.23 8.67 -15.75
CA GLU A 144 18.62 8.01 -14.53
C GLU A 144 17.90 8.64 -13.32
N LEU A 145 16.92 7.93 -12.77
CA LEU A 145 16.20 8.33 -11.55
C LEU A 145 17.14 8.18 -10.34
N LYS A 146 17.25 9.21 -9.50
CA LYS A 146 18.12 9.21 -8.31
C LYS A 146 17.36 9.15 -7.00
N ASN A 147 16.26 9.87 -6.92
CA ASN A 147 15.37 9.85 -5.74
C ASN A 147 13.91 10.14 -6.11
N VAL A 148 13.01 9.64 -5.27
CA VAL A 148 11.57 9.91 -5.34
C VAL A 148 11.10 10.38 -3.97
N ASP A 149 10.52 11.56 -3.92
CA ASP A 149 9.81 12.07 -2.75
C ASP A 149 8.30 11.87 -2.95
N VAL A 150 7.66 11.19 -2.00
CA VAL A 150 6.24 10.80 -2.05
C VAL A 150 5.49 11.58 -0.99
N TYR A 151 4.48 12.35 -1.39
CA TYR A 151 3.65 13.18 -0.53
C TYR A 151 2.22 12.68 -0.53
N MET A 152 1.75 12.22 0.63
CA MET A 152 0.40 11.68 0.81
C MET A 152 -0.51 12.70 1.47
N GLU A 153 -1.62 12.98 0.83
CA GLU A 153 -2.70 13.84 1.30
C GLU A 153 -3.99 13.03 1.35
N ILE A 154 -4.62 12.96 2.53
CA ILE A 154 -5.96 12.37 2.70
C ILE A 154 -6.85 13.48 3.26
N TYR A 155 -7.91 13.82 2.56
CA TYR A 155 -8.81 14.89 2.93
C TYR A 155 -10.28 14.50 2.71
N THR A 156 -11.17 15.21 3.41
CA THR A 156 -12.60 15.14 3.19
C THR A 156 -13.08 16.51 2.71
N SER A 157 -14.17 16.56 1.96
CA SER A 157 -14.75 17.81 1.43
C SER A 157 -15.26 18.78 2.52
N SER A 158 -15.24 18.38 3.79
CA SER A 158 -15.53 19.28 4.91
C SER A 158 -14.27 20.08 5.27
N ILE A 159 -14.43 21.36 5.48
CA ILE A 159 -13.47 22.47 5.71
C ILE A 159 -12.28 22.19 6.67
N VAL A 160 -12.15 21.00 7.24
CA VAL A 160 -11.10 20.71 8.23
C VAL A 160 -9.96 19.92 7.56
N HIS A 161 -9.10 20.63 6.82
CA HIS A 161 -7.79 20.12 6.38
C HIS A 161 -6.79 19.92 7.54
N ALA A 162 -7.26 19.93 8.79
CA ALA A 162 -6.39 20.12 9.93
C ALA A 162 -5.89 18.82 10.59
N LEU A 163 -6.55 17.67 10.34
CA LEU A 163 -6.12 16.40 10.93
C LEU A 163 -6.38 15.26 9.93
N PRO A 164 -5.40 14.38 9.69
CA PRO A 164 -5.63 13.14 8.94
C PRO A 164 -6.68 12.21 9.59
N LEU A 165 -7.16 12.57 10.78
CA LEU A 165 -8.19 11.90 11.58
C LEU A 165 -9.63 12.33 11.25
N SER A 166 -9.86 13.14 10.21
CA SER A 166 -11.22 13.54 9.82
C SER A 166 -12.05 12.41 9.20
N THR A 167 -11.41 11.31 8.82
CA THR A 167 -12.09 10.11 8.33
C THR A 167 -12.42 9.17 9.48
N HIS A 168 -13.70 8.90 9.70
CA HIS A 168 -14.11 7.86 10.64
C HIS A 168 -13.64 6.49 10.13
N ILE A 169 -13.08 5.68 11.05
CA ILE A 169 -12.54 4.36 10.74
C ILE A 169 -13.19 3.27 11.61
N HIS A 170 -13.14 2.04 11.13
CA HIS A 170 -13.49 0.88 11.94
C HIS A 170 -12.42 0.65 13.03
N ASP A 171 -12.83 0.19 14.20
CA ASP A 171 -11.94 -0.05 15.35
C ASP A 171 -10.80 -1.03 15.04
N GLY A 172 -10.96 -1.94 14.07
CA GLY A 172 -9.90 -2.83 13.61
C GLY A 172 -8.64 -2.09 13.14
N ILE A 173 -8.78 -0.95 12.45
CA ILE A 173 -7.63 -0.13 12.00
C ILE A 173 -6.91 0.47 13.23
N TRP A 174 -7.66 0.96 14.20
CA TRP A 174 -7.08 1.46 15.45
C TRP A 174 -6.33 0.38 16.21
N ILE A 175 -6.92 -0.83 16.34
CA ILE A 175 -6.31 -1.97 17.01
C ILE A 175 -5.00 -2.35 16.33
N SER A 176 -4.98 -2.46 14.99
CA SER A 176 -3.76 -2.73 14.23
C SER A 176 -2.70 -1.65 14.42
N THR A 177 -3.09 -0.36 14.49
CA THR A 177 -2.18 0.76 14.77
C THR A 177 -1.54 0.62 16.15
N ILE A 178 -2.32 0.37 17.20
CA ILE A 178 -1.81 0.19 18.57
C ILE A 178 -0.90 -1.03 18.68
N LEU A 179 -1.25 -2.15 18.04
CA LEU A 179 -0.39 -3.34 17.99
C LEU A 179 0.91 -3.08 17.22
N HIS A 180 0.85 -2.35 16.12
CA HIS A 180 2.04 -1.95 15.38
C HIS A 180 3.02 -1.16 16.26
N LEU A 181 2.54 -0.11 16.96
CA LEU A 181 3.37 0.69 17.87
C LEU A 181 3.96 -0.15 19.00
N ALA A 182 3.20 -1.10 19.54
CA ALA A 182 3.63 -1.98 20.61
C ALA A 182 4.69 -3.01 20.19
N THR A 183 4.75 -3.36 18.92
CA THR A 183 5.60 -4.44 18.40
C THR A 183 6.82 -3.95 17.63
N GLU A 184 7.18 -2.67 17.74
CA GLU A 184 8.27 -2.04 17.00
C GLU A 184 9.61 -2.77 17.14
N LYS A 185 9.99 -3.20 18.33
CA LYS A 185 11.24 -3.96 18.55
C LYS A 185 11.26 -5.29 17.80
N LEU A 186 10.12 -6.00 17.80
CA LEU A 186 9.97 -7.27 17.09
C LEU A 186 9.95 -7.05 15.59
N ARG A 187 9.33 -5.99 15.13
CA ARG A 187 9.34 -5.56 13.73
C ARG A 187 10.77 -5.29 13.24
N LEU A 188 11.55 -4.50 14.00
CA LEU A 188 12.94 -4.23 13.64
C LEU A 188 13.79 -5.51 13.61
N HIS A 189 13.54 -6.47 14.49
CA HIS A 189 14.21 -7.76 14.46
C HIS A 189 13.94 -8.51 13.15
N TYR A 190 12.67 -8.72 12.77
CA TYR A 190 12.34 -9.40 11.50
C TYR A 190 12.82 -8.62 10.29
N ARG A 191 12.77 -7.29 10.33
CA ARG A 191 13.31 -6.43 9.27
C ARG A 191 14.80 -6.68 9.07
N ASN A 192 15.58 -6.69 10.14
CA ASN A 192 17.03 -6.93 10.05
C ASN A 192 17.34 -8.33 9.51
N LEU A 193 16.63 -9.36 9.99
CA LEU A 193 16.77 -10.71 9.47
C LEU A 193 16.45 -10.81 7.97
N LEU A 194 15.36 -10.14 7.54
CA LEU A 194 14.96 -10.13 6.14
C LEU A 194 15.93 -9.34 5.27
N ASP A 195 16.40 -8.18 5.76
CA ASP A 195 17.38 -7.35 5.05
C ASP A 195 18.71 -8.09 4.87
N GLU A 196 19.17 -8.81 5.90
CA GLU A 196 20.35 -9.67 5.83
C GLU A 196 20.16 -10.82 4.83
N LEU A 197 19.02 -11.52 4.91
CA LEU A 197 18.70 -12.64 4.01
C LEU A 197 18.65 -12.20 2.54
N MET A 198 18.09 -11.02 2.26
CA MET A 198 17.91 -10.50 0.92
C MET A 198 19.07 -9.61 0.44
N GLY A 199 20.01 -9.22 1.32
CA GLY A 199 21.08 -8.28 0.97
C GLY A 199 20.57 -6.84 0.77
N ILE A 200 19.50 -6.43 1.44
CA ILE A 200 18.93 -5.09 1.32
C ILE A 200 19.74 -4.08 2.14
N THR A 201 20.26 -3.07 1.48
CA THR A 201 20.88 -1.91 2.17
C THR A 201 19.87 -0.77 2.24
N ARG A 202 19.45 -0.40 3.44
CA ARG A 202 18.51 0.70 3.64
C ARG A 202 19.21 2.03 3.83
N VAL A 203 18.66 3.05 3.24
CA VAL A 203 19.11 4.44 3.45
C VAL A 203 18.68 4.90 4.84
N LYS A 204 19.61 5.47 5.60
CA LYS A 204 19.31 6.01 6.94
C LYS A 204 18.38 7.22 6.80
N PRO A 205 17.35 7.35 7.66
CA PRO A 205 16.47 8.52 7.65
C PRO A 205 17.29 9.81 7.82
N ASN A 206 17.03 10.78 6.99
CA ASN A 206 17.61 12.11 7.14
C ASN A 206 16.82 12.90 8.19
N VAL A 207 17.33 12.98 9.42
CA VAL A 207 16.68 13.65 10.56
C VAL A 207 16.37 15.12 10.26
N SER A 208 17.18 15.81 9.43
CA SER A 208 16.96 17.21 9.06
C SER A 208 15.72 17.41 8.16
N LYS A 209 15.21 16.34 7.55
CA LYS A 209 14.00 16.34 6.71
C LYS A 209 12.79 15.71 7.39
N LEU A 210 12.85 15.44 8.70
CA LEU A 210 11.73 14.84 9.43
C LEU A 210 10.48 15.72 9.36
N LEU A 211 10.65 17.02 9.55
CA LEU A 211 9.61 18.05 9.41
C LEU A 211 10.15 19.16 8.49
N HIS A 212 9.52 19.39 7.36
CA HIS A 212 9.94 20.41 6.40
C HIS A 212 8.73 20.98 5.64
N ARG A 213 8.96 22.07 4.94
CA ARG A 213 7.97 22.62 4.01
C ARG A 213 8.12 21.93 2.65
N ARG A 214 7.00 21.50 2.08
CA ARG A 214 6.96 21.00 0.70
C ARG A 214 7.34 22.14 -0.24
N GLN A 215 8.37 21.93 -1.03
CA GLN A 215 8.65 22.76 -2.19
C GLN A 215 7.89 22.17 -3.38
N THR A 216 6.63 22.49 -3.51
CA THR A 216 5.89 22.25 -4.74
C THR A 216 6.33 23.26 -5.79
N SER A 217 6.33 22.83 -7.06
CA SER A 217 6.70 23.56 -8.28
C SER A 217 6.69 25.09 -8.20
N MET A 218 7.45 25.74 -9.08
CA MET A 218 7.67 27.21 -9.17
C MET A 218 6.43 28.10 -9.14
N HIS A 219 5.22 27.59 -9.02
CA HIS A 219 3.96 28.33 -9.21
C HIS A 219 2.93 28.22 -8.09
N SER A 220 3.17 27.48 -6.98
CA SER A 220 2.23 27.49 -5.86
C SER A 220 2.85 28.13 -4.62
N ASP A 221 2.19 29.16 -4.11
CA ASP A 221 2.49 29.79 -2.80
C ASP A 221 2.14 28.90 -1.61
N ASP A 222 1.57 27.71 -1.84
CA ASP A 222 1.13 26.77 -0.83
C ASP A 222 2.30 26.00 -0.24
N LYS A 223 2.87 26.59 0.83
CA LYS A 223 3.96 26.00 1.60
C LYS A 223 3.39 25.09 2.68
N GLU A 224 2.90 23.93 2.28
CA GLU A 224 2.38 22.92 3.21
C GLU A 224 3.50 22.29 4.04
N TRP A 225 3.15 21.89 5.25
CA TRP A 225 4.08 21.19 6.14
C TRP A 225 4.04 19.70 5.90
N CYS A 226 5.20 19.08 5.81
CA CYS A 226 5.36 17.65 5.57
C CYS A 226 6.10 16.99 6.72
N LEU A 227 5.61 15.83 7.14
CA LEU A 227 6.18 15.06 8.22
C LEU A 227 6.45 13.64 7.75
N SER A 228 7.71 13.20 7.90
CA SER A 228 8.07 11.81 7.65
C SER A 228 7.68 10.95 8.84
N PHE A 229 6.85 9.95 8.60
CA PHE A 229 6.53 8.92 9.60
C PHE A 229 7.08 7.57 9.18
N PRO A 230 7.44 6.70 10.13
CA PRO A 230 7.66 5.29 9.85
C PRO A 230 6.32 4.67 9.43
N ASP A 231 6.17 4.42 8.14
CA ASP A 231 4.97 3.79 7.60
C ASP A 231 5.26 2.45 6.90
N PRO A 232 4.24 1.64 6.63
CA PRO A 232 4.37 0.39 5.90
C PRO A 232 4.94 0.57 4.50
N ASP A 233 4.58 1.66 3.82
CA ASP A 233 4.88 1.92 2.41
C ASP A 233 6.39 1.95 2.14
N GLN A 234 7.18 2.59 3.02
CA GLN A 234 8.62 2.62 2.84
C GLN A 234 9.27 1.22 2.86
N ALA A 235 8.75 0.32 3.71
CA ALA A 235 9.23 -1.05 3.77
C ALA A 235 8.83 -1.87 2.54
N VAL A 236 7.61 -1.66 2.05
CA VAL A 236 7.07 -2.30 0.86
C VAL A 236 7.86 -1.86 -0.37
N VAL A 237 8.00 -0.55 -0.61
CA VAL A 237 8.73 0.01 -1.76
C VAL A 237 10.20 -0.42 -1.78
N ALA A 238 10.87 -0.44 -0.62
CA ALA A 238 12.27 -0.89 -0.53
C ALA A 238 12.41 -2.36 -0.99
N ARG A 239 11.46 -3.23 -0.64
CA ARG A 239 11.44 -4.62 -1.11
C ARG A 239 11.12 -4.72 -2.60
N SER A 240 10.23 -3.88 -3.12
CA SER A 240 9.89 -3.81 -4.55
C SER A 240 11.09 -3.39 -5.40
N ILE A 241 11.84 -2.38 -4.94
CA ILE A 241 13.08 -1.93 -5.59
C ILE A 241 14.13 -3.03 -5.56
N HIS A 242 14.29 -3.70 -4.40
CA HIS A 242 15.24 -4.80 -4.29
C HIS A 242 14.88 -5.95 -5.24
N HIS A 243 13.61 -6.38 -5.29
CA HIS A 243 13.13 -7.41 -6.21
C HIS A 243 13.36 -7.02 -7.67
N ALA A 244 13.04 -5.78 -8.04
CA ALA A 244 13.28 -5.26 -9.38
C ALA A 244 14.76 -5.38 -9.79
N LYS A 245 15.66 -5.02 -8.86
CA LYS A 245 17.11 -5.04 -9.10
C LYS A 245 17.69 -6.44 -9.17
N THR A 246 17.27 -7.35 -8.27
CA THR A 246 17.93 -8.66 -8.08
C THR A 246 17.26 -9.79 -8.85
N ILE A 247 15.96 -9.75 -9.01
CA ILE A 247 15.19 -10.80 -9.68
C ILE A 247 14.87 -10.40 -11.12
N ASP A 248 14.38 -9.17 -11.32
CA ASP A 248 13.99 -8.70 -12.65
C ASP A 248 15.17 -8.07 -13.42
N ASN A 249 16.35 -7.93 -12.79
CA ASN A 249 17.57 -7.32 -13.34
C ASN A 249 17.35 -5.92 -13.91
N LEU A 250 16.46 -5.14 -13.32
CA LEU A 250 16.20 -3.76 -13.69
C LEU A 250 17.21 -2.81 -13.03
N PRO A 251 17.61 -1.70 -13.70
CA PRO A 251 18.60 -0.76 -13.17
C PRO A 251 18.02 0.18 -12.10
N TYR A 252 17.29 -0.37 -11.12
CA TYR A 252 16.73 0.39 -10.01
C TYR A 252 17.83 0.78 -9.02
N ASN A 253 18.20 2.05 -9.00
CA ASN A 253 19.23 2.58 -8.11
C ASN A 253 18.84 3.96 -7.61
N PHE A 254 17.70 4.06 -6.94
CA PHE A 254 17.15 5.30 -6.43
C PHE A 254 16.55 5.11 -5.02
N ASP A 255 16.50 6.20 -4.26
CA ASP A 255 15.91 6.25 -2.93
C ASP A 255 14.46 6.72 -3.00
N VAL A 256 13.63 6.22 -2.09
CA VAL A 256 12.23 6.66 -1.94
C VAL A 256 12.01 7.13 -0.51
N ARG A 257 11.34 8.28 -0.36
CA ARG A 257 11.02 8.90 0.94
C ARG A 257 9.54 9.26 0.97
N ASN A 258 8.86 8.90 2.04
CA ASN A 258 7.44 9.13 2.21
C ASN A 258 7.16 10.21 3.24
N TYR A 259 6.21 11.09 2.92
CA TYR A 259 5.80 12.21 3.75
C TYR A 259 4.27 12.31 3.80
N TYR A 260 3.74 12.63 4.97
CA TYR A 260 2.35 13.05 5.13
C TYR A 260 2.26 14.56 5.10
N VAL A 261 1.29 15.08 4.38
CA VAL A 261 1.09 16.52 4.19
C VAL A 261 0.07 17.05 5.18
N PHE A 262 0.40 18.17 5.82
CA PHE A 262 -0.44 18.88 6.78
C PHE A 262 -0.62 20.32 6.32
N GLY A 263 -1.85 20.82 6.29
CA GLY A 263 -2.12 22.20 5.90
C GLY A 263 -1.49 23.23 6.83
N TYR A 264 -1.27 22.88 8.12
CA TYR A 264 -0.72 23.81 9.14
C TYR A 264 0.38 23.17 9.96
N LEU A 265 1.38 23.96 10.37
CA LEU A 265 2.46 23.53 11.26
C LEU A 265 1.92 22.96 12.58
N ILE A 266 0.92 23.62 13.16
CA ILE A 266 0.34 23.19 14.42
C ILE A 266 -0.29 21.80 14.32
N SER A 267 -0.94 21.48 13.20
CA SER A 267 -1.52 20.15 12.97
C SER A 267 -0.44 19.07 12.83
N ALA A 268 0.67 19.38 12.17
CA ALA A 268 1.81 18.47 12.09
C ALA A 268 2.45 18.21 13.48
N LEU A 269 2.62 19.26 14.27
CA LEU A 269 3.18 19.13 15.63
C LEU A 269 2.25 18.36 16.57
N ILE A 270 0.93 18.58 16.50
CA ILE A 270 -0.06 17.81 17.27
C ILE A 270 -0.02 16.33 16.86
N GLY A 271 0.03 16.04 15.55
CA GLY A 271 0.14 14.68 15.03
C GLY A 271 1.41 13.98 15.52
N LEU A 272 2.56 14.66 15.47
CA LEU A 272 3.84 14.15 15.97
C LEU A 272 3.80 13.87 17.48
N TYR A 273 3.29 14.81 18.25
CA TYR A 273 3.16 14.66 19.70
C TYR A 273 2.28 13.47 20.07
N PHE A 274 1.12 13.34 19.42
CA PHE A 274 0.20 12.24 19.62
C PHE A 274 0.83 10.89 19.25
N TYR A 275 1.54 10.82 18.11
CA TYR A 275 2.28 9.63 17.69
C TYR A 275 3.32 9.21 18.72
N ILE A 276 4.15 10.15 19.24
CA ILE A 276 5.19 9.85 20.22
C ILE A 276 4.56 9.33 21.53
N ILE A 277 3.52 9.98 22.03
CA ILE A 277 2.83 9.55 23.26
C ILE A 277 2.24 8.15 23.07
N LEU A 278 1.52 7.91 21.98
CA LEU A 278 0.95 6.59 21.71
C LEU A 278 2.03 5.52 21.60
N SER A 279 3.15 5.82 20.93
CA SER A 279 4.27 4.89 20.78
C SER A 279 4.85 4.48 22.13
N ILE A 280 5.02 5.42 23.05
CA ILE A 280 5.51 5.14 24.41
C ILE A 280 4.48 4.34 25.21
N LEU A 281 3.24 4.79 25.24
CA LEU A 281 2.18 4.20 26.04
C LEU A 281 1.78 2.80 25.57
N ALA A 282 1.79 2.54 24.26
CA ALA A 282 1.47 1.23 23.68
C ALA A 282 2.47 0.13 24.08
N THR A 283 3.68 0.48 24.53
CA THR A 283 4.65 -0.49 25.05
C THR A 283 4.22 -1.13 26.36
N PHE A 284 3.40 -0.44 27.14
CA PHE A 284 2.88 -0.93 28.43
C PHE A 284 1.61 -1.77 28.20
N GLU A 285 1.68 -3.07 28.51
CA GLU A 285 0.58 -4.00 28.23
C GLU A 285 -0.79 -3.57 28.82
N PRO A 286 -0.92 -3.14 30.10
CA PRO A 286 -2.20 -2.71 30.64
C PRO A 286 -2.79 -1.50 29.90
N VAL A 287 -1.94 -0.53 29.53
CA VAL A 287 -2.35 0.69 28.81
C VAL A 287 -2.77 0.31 27.39
N ARG A 288 -2.00 -0.54 26.72
CA ARG A 288 -2.32 -1.06 25.40
C ARG A 288 -3.68 -1.76 25.37
N MET A 289 -3.95 -2.64 26.35
CA MET A 289 -5.24 -3.32 26.50
C MET A 289 -6.39 -2.33 26.68
N PHE A 290 -6.14 -1.25 27.39
CA PHE A 290 -7.13 -0.18 27.59
C PHE A 290 -7.40 0.57 26.28
N PHE A 291 -6.38 0.90 25.49
CA PHE A 291 -6.54 1.52 24.17
C PHE A 291 -7.34 0.63 23.21
N VAL A 292 -7.04 -0.67 23.19
CA VAL A 292 -7.74 -1.65 22.34
C VAL A 292 -9.20 -1.82 22.75
N ARG A 293 -9.48 -1.77 24.08
CA ARG A 293 -10.84 -1.98 24.60
C ARG A 293 -11.76 -0.76 24.40
N PHE A 294 -11.20 0.46 24.42
CA PHE A 294 -11.96 1.71 24.35
C PHE A 294 -11.54 2.61 23.18
N PRO A 295 -11.56 2.14 21.93
CA PRO A 295 -11.08 2.89 20.77
C PRO A 295 -11.82 4.23 20.62
N LYS A 296 -13.15 4.24 20.80
CA LYS A 296 -13.97 5.45 20.67
C LYS A 296 -13.55 6.57 21.64
N LEU A 297 -13.10 6.23 22.85
CA LEU A 297 -12.64 7.20 23.84
C LEU A 297 -11.34 7.87 23.40
N PHE A 298 -10.35 7.05 23.02
CA PHE A 298 -9.00 7.55 22.70
C PHE A 298 -8.88 8.18 21.31
N THR A 299 -9.83 7.94 20.44
CA THR A 299 -9.87 8.54 19.11
C THR A 299 -10.92 9.65 19.00
N PHE A 300 -11.50 10.08 20.10
CA PHE A 300 -12.58 11.08 20.14
C PHE A 300 -13.74 10.72 19.17
N GLY A 301 -14.06 9.42 19.08
CA GLY A 301 -15.13 8.91 18.22
C GLY A 301 -14.76 8.65 16.77
N VAL A 302 -13.51 8.90 16.36
CA VAL A 302 -13.02 8.61 15.01
C VAL A 302 -13.03 7.11 14.72
N ALA A 303 -12.56 6.27 15.66
CA ALA A 303 -12.63 4.81 15.54
C ALA A 303 -13.85 4.26 16.28
N SER A 304 -14.63 3.43 15.60
CA SER A 304 -15.83 2.81 16.18
C SER A 304 -16.10 1.41 15.62
N LYS A 305 -16.86 0.59 16.38
CA LYS A 305 -17.27 -0.76 15.92
C LYS A 305 -18.20 -0.75 14.71
N THR A 306 -18.96 0.32 14.53
CA THR A 306 -19.88 0.47 13.40
C THR A 306 -19.18 0.98 12.15
N GLY A 307 -17.94 1.47 12.28
CA GLY A 307 -17.21 2.09 11.20
C GLY A 307 -17.81 3.42 10.72
N PRO A 308 -17.35 3.94 9.60
CA PRO A 308 -17.83 5.20 9.03
C PRO A 308 -19.18 5.06 8.33
N ASN A 309 -19.93 6.16 8.25
CA ASN A 309 -21.15 6.27 7.45
C ASN A 309 -20.77 6.36 5.96
N GLU A 310 -21.55 5.71 5.07
CA GLU A 310 -21.33 5.69 3.62
C GLU A 310 -21.19 7.10 3.02
N LYS A 311 -22.03 8.06 3.40
CA LYS A 311 -21.92 9.47 2.94
C LYS A 311 -20.57 10.14 3.28
N LYS A 312 -19.96 9.78 4.43
CA LYS A 312 -18.66 10.32 4.81
C LYS A 312 -17.51 9.65 4.03
N LEU A 313 -17.68 8.39 3.66
CA LEU A 313 -16.73 7.65 2.84
C LEU A 313 -16.66 8.20 1.42
N GLU A 314 -17.81 8.46 0.80
CA GLU A 314 -17.91 9.00 -0.56
C GLU A 314 -17.22 10.37 -0.70
N ASN A 315 -17.19 11.15 0.37
CA ASN A 315 -16.59 12.49 0.40
C ASN A 315 -15.10 12.48 0.79
N SER A 316 -14.50 11.32 0.98
CA SER A 316 -13.07 11.20 1.28
C SER A 316 -12.25 10.99 0.01
N HIS A 317 -11.12 11.68 -0.08
CA HIS A 317 -10.22 11.65 -1.23
C HIS A 317 -8.79 11.47 -0.75
N MET A 318 -7.98 10.87 -1.61
CA MET A 318 -6.55 10.77 -1.45
C MET A 318 -5.88 11.32 -2.71
N THR A 319 -4.83 12.11 -2.51
CA THR A 319 -3.88 12.48 -3.56
C THR A 319 -2.49 12.09 -3.09
N LEU A 320 -1.82 11.31 -3.90
CA LEU A 320 -0.41 10.98 -3.72
C LEU A 320 0.37 11.70 -4.82
N THR A 321 1.28 12.59 -4.43
CA THR A 321 2.17 13.28 -5.38
C THR A 321 3.56 12.66 -5.26
N LEU A 322 4.07 12.10 -6.35
CA LEU A 322 5.41 11.55 -6.43
C LEU A 322 6.27 12.48 -7.27
N ILE A 323 7.40 12.92 -6.71
CA ILE A 323 8.35 13.80 -7.37
C ILE A 323 9.65 13.03 -7.58
N GLY A 324 9.88 12.62 -8.82
CA GLY A 324 11.11 11.96 -9.22
C GLY A 324 12.17 12.99 -9.65
N HIS A 325 13.36 12.87 -9.09
CA HIS A 325 14.51 13.66 -9.45
C HIS A 325 15.63 12.78 -9.99
N GLY A 326 16.28 13.23 -11.04
CA GLY A 326 17.39 12.50 -11.64
C GLY A 326 18.09 13.26 -12.74
N THR A 327 18.76 12.54 -13.61
CA THR A 327 19.53 13.10 -14.71
C THR A 327 19.09 12.49 -16.05
N THR A 328 19.19 13.26 -17.11
CA THR A 328 18.95 12.79 -18.49
C THR A 328 20.08 13.25 -19.38
N SER A 329 20.35 12.50 -20.46
CA SER A 329 21.28 12.94 -21.48
C SER A 329 20.67 14.13 -22.24
N ALA A 330 21.35 15.24 -22.24
CA ALA A 330 20.92 16.42 -22.96
C ALA A 330 21.28 16.26 -24.45
N HIS A 331 20.31 15.85 -25.27
CA HIS A 331 20.35 16.19 -26.68
C HIS A 331 19.39 17.37 -26.90
N PRO A 332 19.93 18.59 -27.15
CA PRO A 332 19.07 19.69 -27.57
C PRO A 332 18.48 19.36 -28.96
N PRO A 333 17.22 19.74 -29.23
CA PRO A 333 16.56 19.44 -30.50
C PRO A 333 17.03 20.30 -31.69
N ASN A 334 18.27 20.79 -31.72
CA ASN A 334 18.78 21.58 -32.82
C ASN A 334 20.19 21.16 -33.23
N ASP A 335 20.29 20.72 -34.48
CA ASP A 335 21.47 20.19 -35.19
C ASP A 335 22.61 21.17 -35.49
N ASN A 336 22.70 22.35 -34.82
CA ASN A 336 23.64 23.39 -35.17
C ASN A 336 24.54 23.89 -34.03
N LEU A 337 24.89 23.05 -33.05
CA LEU A 337 25.90 23.44 -32.06
C LEU A 337 27.11 22.49 -32.09
N LYS A 338 28.25 23.10 -32.39
CA LYS A 338 29.60 22.54 -32.42
C LYS A 338 29.88 21.67 -31.18
N GLU A 339 30.73 20.67 -31.38
CA GLU A 339 31.38 19.82 -30.35
C GLU A 339 31.50 20.48 -28.97
N ILE A 340 30.50 20.24 -28.11
CA ILE A 340 30.58 20.52 -26.68
C ILE A 340 31.05 19.21 -26.04
N THR A 341 32.16 19.30 -25.32
CA THR A 341 32.82 18.19 -24.64
C THR A 341 31.82 17.37 -23.76
N LEU A 342 31.95 16.07 -23.77
CA LEU A 342 31.11 15.04 -23.12
C LEU A 342 30.77 15.26 -21.62
N LYS A 343 31.36 16.25 -20.95
CA LYS A 343 31.09 16.60 -19.53
C LYS A 343 29.92 17.57 -19.33
N ASP A 344 29.46 18.27 -20.36
CA ASP A 344 28.45 19.32 -20.23
C ASP A 344 27.02 18.89 -20.65
N ASN A 345 26.83 17.64 -21.01
CA ASN A 345 25.58 17.12 -21.57
C ASN A 345 24.65 16.44 -20.56
N ILE A 346 24.77 16.72 -19.27
CA ILE A 346 23.87 16.18 -18.25
C ILE A 346 22.90 17.27 -17.82
N ALA A 347 21.62 17.07 -18.10
CA ALA A 347 20.54 17.90 -17.59
C ALA A 347 19.89 17.26 -16.37
N THR A 348 19.42 18.08 -15.44
CA THR A 348 18.56 17.61 -14.35
C THR A 348 17.14 17.47 -14.84
N ARG A 349 16.48 16.36 -14.47
CA ARG A 349 15.08 16.10 -14.79
C ARG A 349 14.26 15.95 -13.50
N THR A 350 13.09 16.57 -13.50
CA THR A 350 12.10 16.41 -12.44
C THR A 350 10.78 16.04 -13.07
N THR A 351 10.27 14.86 -12.73
CA THR A 351 8.96 14.37 -13.19
C THR A 351 8.02 14.29 -12.00
N ILE A 352 6.83 14.86 -12.13
CA ILE A 352 5.79 14.84 -11.10
C ILE A 352 4.63 13.99 -11.61
N ILE A 353 4.26 12.99 -10.84
CA ILE A 353 3.04 12.23 -11.09
C ILE A 353 2.07 12.36 -9.93
N LYS A 354 0.80 12.17 -10.21
CA LYS A 354 -0.26 12.10 -9.21
C LYS A 354 -1.00 10.80 -9.29
N VAL A 355 -1.26 10.21 -8.12
CA VAL A 355 -2.18 9.08 -7.96
C VAL A 355 -3.35 9.57 -7.13
N ARG A 356 -4.56 9.50 -7.68
CA ARG A 356 -5.78 9.95 -7.01
C ARG A 356 -6.75 8.80 -6.81
N ALA A 357 -7.37 8.75 -5.63
CA ALA A 357 -8.43 7.79 -5.33
C ALA A 357 -9.55 8.43 -4.50
N LYS A 358 -10.78 8.04 -4.78
CA LYS A 358 -11.96 8.36 -3.97
C LYS A 358 -12.19 7.23 -2.96
N ASN A 359 -12.74 7.60 -1.78
CA ASN A 359 -12.98 6.64 -0.70
C ASN A 359 -11.78 5.70 -0.47
N PRO A 360 -10.58 6.28 -0.15
CA PRO A 360 -9.32 5.54 -0.22
C PRO A 360 -9.27 4.34 0.71
N VAL A 361 -9.76 4.50 1.95
CA VAL A 361 -9.62 3.48 3.00
C VAL A 361 -10.46 2.23 2.71
N TYR A 362 -11.69 2.39 2.21
CA TYR A 362 -12.59 1.26 1.99
C TYR A 362 -12.91 1.01 0.52
N GLY A 363 -13.31 2.04 -0.23
CA GLY A 363 -13.69 1.91 -1.64
C GLY A 363 -12.52 1.47 -2.51
N PHE A 364 -11.42 2.22 -2.48
CA PHE A 364 -10.20 1.84 -3.19
C PHE A 364 -9.67 0.48 -2.72
N THR A 365 -9.53 0.29 -1.39
CA THR A 365 -8.96 -0.94 -0.81
C THR A 365 -9.76 -2.18 -1.20
N SER A 366 -11.09 -2.12 -1.17
CA SER A 366 -11.93 -3.27 -1.57
C SER A 366 -11.81 -3.58 -3.05
N LYS A 367 -11.73 -2.57 -3.92
CA LYS A 367 -11.47 -2.76 -5.35
C LYS A 367 -10.07 -3.33 -5.60
N ALA A 368 -9.05 -2.75 -4.96
CA ALA A 368 -7.66 -3.15 -5.17
C ALA A 368 -7.41 -4.61 -4.80
N VAL A 369 -7.90 -5.09 -3.65
CA VAL A 369 -7.67 -6.48 -3.25
C VAL A 369 -8.39 -7.47 -4.17
N VAL A 370 -9.61 -7.16 -4.61
CA VAL A 370 -10.35 -8.03 -5.52
C VAL A 370 -9.72 -8.04 -6.91
N LEU A 371 -9.36 -6.87 -7.45
CA LEU A 371 -8.68 -6.77 -8.74
C LEU A 371 -7.28 -7.40 -8.71
N GLY A 372 -6.57 -7.34 -7.57
CA GLY A 372 -5.32 -8.07 -7.36
C GLY A 372 -5.49 -9.57 -7.45
N ALA A 373 -6.51 -10.12 -6.77
CA ALA A 373 -6.84 -11.55 -6.86
C ALA A 373 -7.21 -11.94 -8.31
N ILE A 374 -8.01 -11.12 -8.99
CA ILE A 374 -8.36 -11.32 -10.41
C ILE A 374 -7.12 -11.30 -11.30
N THR A 375 -6.19 -10.39 -11.03
CA THR A 375 -4.94 -10.27 -11.79
C THR A 375 -4.08 -11.53 -11.65
N ILE A 376 -3.98 -12.10 -10.46
CA ILE A 376 -3.29 -13.39 -10.24
C ILE A 376 -3.90 -14.49 -11.12
N ILE A 377 -5.23 -14.55 -11.22
CA ILE A 377 -5.91 -15.59 -12.01
C ILE A 377 -5.77 -15.34 -13.52
N LYS A 378 -5.89 -14.09 -13.96
CA LYS A 378 -6.00 -13.75 -15.39
C LYS A 378 -4.65 -13.53 -16.09
N ASP A 379 -3.65 -13.06 -15.35
CA ASP A 379 -2.34 -12.67 -15.90
C ASP A 379 -1.22 -13.64 -15.49
N HIS A 380 -1.55 -14.90 -15.22
CA HIS A 380 -0.65 -15.92 -14.69
C HIS A 380 0.69 -16.08 -15.43
N ILE A 381 0.77 -15.68 -16.69
CA ILE A 381 2.00 -15.73 -17.51
C ILE A 381 2.97 -14.60 -17.10
N ASN A 382 2.46 -13.48 -16.66
CA ASN A 382 3.22 -12.25 -16.40
C ASN A 382 3.54 -12.03 -14.91
N ILE A 383 3.16 -12.97 -14.04
CA ILE A 383 3.37 -12.92 -12.59
C ILE A 383 4.56 -13.82 -12.22
N PRO A 384 5.34 -13.49 -11.19
CA PRO A 384 6.36 -14.39 -10.64
C PRO A 384 5.78 -15.76 -10.29
N LYS A 385 6.58 -16.82 -10.42
CA LYS A 385 6.10 -18.20 -10.24
C LYS A 385 5.67 -18.55 -8.82
N GLY A 386 6.07 -17.75 -7.82
CA GLY A 386 5.74 -17.93 -6.42
C GLY A 386 6.51 -16.94 -5.55
N GLY A 387 6.27 -16.96 -4.25
CA GLY A 387 6.97 -16.13 -3.27
C GLY A 387 6.04 -15.23 -2.46
N VAL A 388 6.58 -14.60 -1.42
CA VAL A 388 5.92 -13.57 -0.62
C VAL A 388 6.33 -12.20 -1.14
N LEU A 389 5.46 -11.61 -1.95
CA LEU A 389 5.74 -10.47 -2.81
C LEU A 389 5.07 -9.18 -2.28
N THR A 390 5.60 -8.04 -2.72
CA THR A 390 4.96 -6.74 -2.60
C THR A 390 4.04 -6.49 -3.80
N PRO A 391 3.12 -5.51 -3.75
CA PRO A 391 2.24 -5.22 -4.88
C PRO A 391 2.99 -4.98 -6.20
N ALA A 392 4.02 -4.11 -6.20
CA ALA A 392 4.79 -3.85 -7.43
C ALA A 392 5.62 -5.06 -7.86
N SER A 393 6.22 -5.82 -6.92
CA SER A 393 6.94 -7.05 -7.27
C SER A 393 6.05 -8.10 -7.93
N ALA A 394 4.79 -8.22 -7.47
CA ALA A 394 3.84 -9.16 -8.04
C ALA A 394 3.26 -8.68 -9.39
N PHE A 395 2.96 -7.38 -9.51
CA PHE A 395 2.08 -6.89 -10.56
C PHE A 395 2.73 -5.94 -11.57
N ARG A 396 4.04 -5.69 -11.49
CA ARG A 396 4.80 -4.78 -12.39
C ARG A 396 4.53 -5.02 -13.86
N ASN A 397 4.45 -6.27 -14.28
CA ASN A 397 4.32 -6.68 -15.69
C ASN A 397 2.91 -7.13 -16.06
N THR A 398 1.91 -6.81 -15.23
CA THR A 398 0.51 -7.24 -15.37
C THR A 398 -0.40 -6.07 -15.75
N GLN A 399 -1.67 -6.38 -15.94
CA GLN A 399 -2.72 -5.38 -16.17
C GLN A 399 -3.31 -4.79 -14.87
N PHE A 400 -2.68 -5.00 -13.71
CA PHE A 400 -3.27 -4.59 -12.44
C PHE A 400 -3.48 -3.07 -12.34
N ALA A 401 -2.49 -2.26 -12.72
CA ALA A 401 -2.63 -0.79 -12.72
C ALA A 401 -3.73 -0.32 -13.70
N ASN A 402 -3.81 -0.93 -14.89
CA ASN A 402 -4.86 -0.62 -15.86
C ASN A 402 -6.25 -1.00 -15.30
N ARG A 403 -6.39 -2.19 -14.67
CA ARG A 403 -7.66 -2.59 -14.04
C ARG A 403 -8.08 -1.63 -12.93
N LEU A 404 -7.13 -1.08 -12.14
CA LEU A 404 -7.45 -0.06 -11.15
C LEU A 404 -8.03 1.21 -11.79
N MET A 405 -7.49 1.63 -12.92
CA MET A 405 -7.99 2.80 -13.68
C MET A 405 -9.33 2.50 -14.37
N ASP A 406 -9.44 1.38 -15.06
CA ASP A 406 -10.64 0.97 -15.80
C ASP A 406 -11.87 0.82 -14.90
N HIS A 407 -11.67 0.50 -13.63
CA HIS A 407 -12.73 0.33 -12.64
C HIS A 407 -12.85 1.51 -11.65
N ASP A 408 -12.33 2.68 -12.02
CA ASP A 408 -12.41 3.90 -11.19
C ASP A 408 -11.94 3.67 -9.73
N ALA A 409 -10.92 2.85 -9.54
CA ALA A 409 -10.29 2.66 -8.24
C ALA A 409 -9.26 3.75 -7.97
N ALA A 410 -8.38 4.00 -8.93
CA ALA A 410 -7.38 5.06 -8.88
C ALA A 410 -7.12 5.62 -10.28
N VAL A 411 -6.60 6.86 -10.32
CA VAL A 411 -6.09 7.49 -11.55
C VAL A 411 -4.60 7.75 -11.37
N PHE A 412 -3.79 7.29 -12.32
CA PHE A 412 -2.36 7.57 -12.39
C PHE A 412 -2.11 8.55 -13.54
N GLU A 413 -1.54 9.70 -13.28
CA GLU A 413 -1.31 10.74 -14.29
C GLU A 413 0.04 11.43 -14.12
N ILE A 414 0.64 11.84 -15.23
CA ILE A 414 1.82 12.72 -15.26
C ILE A 414 1.31 14.15 -15.15
N GLU A 415 1.69 14.86 -14.09
CA GLU A 415 1.32 16.26 -13.91
C GLU A 415 2.30 17.20 -14.62
N SER A 416 3.58 16.93 -14.47
CA SER A 416 4.62 17.71 -15.14
C SER A 416 5.92 16.92 -15.33
N ASP A 417 6.69 17.33 -16.33
CA ASP A 417 7.99 16.78 -16.64
C ASP A 417 8.91 17.91 -17.09
N LEU A 418 9.87 18.26 -16.25
CA LEU A 418 10.74 19.41 -16.42
C LEU A 418 12.18 18.98 -16.60
N ILE A 419 12.83 19.53 -17.64
CA ILE A 419 14.25 19.31 -17.90
C ILE A 419 14.95 20.67 -17.80
N ILE A 420 15.97 20.77 -16.94
CA ILE A 420 16.76 21.98 -16.73
C ILE A 420 18.17 21.71 -17.25
N TYR A 421 18.56 22.46 -18.27
CA TYR A 421 19.89 22.40 -18.89
C TYR A 421 20.84 23.43 -18.20
N GLY A 422 22.04 22.99 -17.88
CA GLY A 422 23.18 23.89 -17.67
C GLY A 422 23.12 24.82 -16.46
N GLN A 423 22.63 24.37 -15.28
CA GLN A 423 23.01 25.02 -14.03
C GLN A 423 23.97 24.09 -13.24
N GLN A 424 25.21 24.54 -13.07
CA GLN A 424 26.07 24.00 -12.01
C GLN A 424 25.34 24.30 -10.70
N SER A 425 24.69 23.27 -10.14
CA SER A 425 24.14 23.36 -8.79
C SER A 425 25.31 23.51 -7.82
N LYS A 426 25.48 24.69 -7.27
CA LYS A 426 26.17 24.86 -6.01
C LYS A 426 25.34 24.06 -4.99
N LEU A 427 25.82 22.87 -4.68
CA LEU A 427 25.37 22.11 -3.50
C LEU A 427 25.78 22.95 -2.27
N ILE A 428 24.80 23.53 -1.62
CA ILE A 428 24.92 24.01 -0.24
C ILE A 428 24.27 22.96 0.68
#